data_4d7b9ef7371139ca2478365a266232bb
#
_entry.id   4d7b9ef7371139ca2478365a266232bb
#
_cell.length_a   1.000
_cell.length_b   1.000
_cell.length_c   1.000
_cell.angle_alpha   90.00
_cell.angle_beta   90.00
_cell.angle_gamma   90.00
#
_symmetry.space_group_name_H-M   'P 1'
#
loop_
_entity.id
_entity.type
_entity.pdbx_description
1 polymer ?
#
loop_
_entity_poly.entity_id
_entity_poly.type
_entity_poly.pdbx_seq_one_letter_code
_entity_poly.pdbx_strand_id
1 'polypeptide(L)'
;MKTQIKKFLPLLLVLMLVLIAGCSSQEKPANTDSGQTPANQQEKGETSLVDVFAKNKGIQSMSFEMTTTMPEGPALESKMWFKGENLRMETNMPEAGGNVVYIANKADKAMYMYQPAQNIAMKLPYKEEQFSGPQDKAQDVDASKAHYVGKDKIDGKTCLVYELSVEGAKEKIWVWEEYGLPLRMETEAEGQKTIIEYRNVKVGDIDDNMFKLPAGTQIMDMANMPGVSGTPAMPQP
;
A
#
# COMPACT_ATOMS: atom_id res chain seq x y z
N MET A 1 -32.09 -19.83 17.83
CA MET A 1 -31.37 -20.52 18.93
C MET A 1 -30.30 -19.56 19.46
N LYS A 2 -30.45 -19.15 20.72
CA LYS A 2 -29.55 -18.21 21.42
C LYS A 2 -28.39 -18.99 22.00
N THR A 3 -27.15 -18.65 21.65
CA THR A 3 -25.97 -19.21 22.30
C THR A 3 -25.29 -18.14 23.13
N GLN A 4 -25.22 -18.39 24.42
CA GLN A 4 -24.70 -17.57 25.51
C GLN A 4 -23.18 -17.46 25.43
N ILE A 5 -22.68 -16.22 25.51
CA ILE A 5 -21.25 -15.93 25.74
C ILE A 5 -21.02 -15.93 27.25
N LYS A 6 -20.25 -16.90 27.71
CA LYS A 6 -19.82 -16.99 29.13
C LYS A 6 -18.66 -16.03 29.39
N LYS A 7 -18.90 -15.09 30.29
CA LYS A 7 -17.90 -14.24 30.98
C LYS A 7 -17.05 -15.12 31.89
N PHE A 8 -15.75 -15.06 31.77
CA PHE A 8 -14.82 -15.48 32.81
C PHE A 8 -13.92 -14.30 33.19
N LEU A 9 -14.19 -13.78 34.36
CA LEU A 9 -13.33 -12.92 35.14
C LEU A 9 -12.86 -13.76 36.34
N PRO A 10 -11.58 -13.84 36.66
CA PRO A 10 -11.22 -13.67 38.06
C PRO A 10 -10.07 -12.68 38.31
N LEU A 11 -10.40 -11.74 39.08
CA LEU A 11 -9.74 -11.03 40.15
C LEU A 11 -8.68 -11.88 40.87
N LEU A 12 -7.42 -11.45 40.94
CA LEU A 12 -6.57 -11.67 42.10
C LEU A 12 -5.61 -10.51 42.34
N LEU A 13 -5.93 -9.78 43.38
CA LEU A 13 -5.17 -8.72 44.04
C LEU A 13 -4.22 -9.39 45.05
N VAL A 14 -2.91 -9.19 44.95
CA VAL A 14 -2.02 -9.36 46.09
C VAL A 14 -1.03 -8.20 46.17
N LEU A 15 -1.23 -7.44 47.20
CA LEU A 15 -0.43 -6.35 47.75
C LEU A 15 0.77 -6.98 48.51
N MET A 16 1.99 -6.53 48.26
CA MET A 16 3.07 -6.65 49.25
C MET A 16 4.03 -5.48 49.20
N LEU A 17 3.84 -4.58 50.15
CA LEU A 17 4.79 -3.54 50.58
C LEU A 17 5.93 -4.19 51.34
N VAL A 18 7.18 -3.86 51.02
CA VAL A 18 8.30 -3.90 51.93
C VAL A 18 9.12 -2.64 51.77
N LEU A 19 9.03 -1.79 52.80
CA LEU A 19 9.93 -0.66 53.08
C LEU A 19 11.16 -1.20 53.81
N ILE A 20 12.35 -0.88 53.32
CA ILE A 20 13.52 -0.78 54.21
C ILE A 20 14.28 0.48 53.88
N ALA A 21 14.31 1.39 54.85
CA ALA A 21 15.16 2.56 54.92
C ALA A 21 16.56 2.19 55.40
N GLY A 22 17.59 2.82 54.86
CA GLY A 22 18.95 2.75 55.35
C GLY A 22 19.76 3.94 54.85
N CYS A 23 19.90 4.97 55.68
CA CYS A 23 20.89 6.06 55.53
C CYS A 23 22.28 5.60 55.92
N SER A 24 23.35 6.07 55.26
CA SER A 24 24.41 6.85 55.93
C SER A 24 25.66 7.09 55.05
N SER A 25 26.06 8.37 54.94
CA SER A 25 27.42 8.98 55.02
C SER A 25 28.38 8.88 53.83
N GLN A 26 28.51 10.00 53.17
CA GLN A 26 29.72 10.83 52.90
C GLN A 26 31.10 10.11 52.80
N GLU A 27 31.72 10.25 51.66
CA GLU A 27 33.03 10.92 51.45
C GLU A 27 33.39 11.02 49.96
N LYS A 28 33.87 12.21 49.54
CA LYS A 28 34.47 12.50 48.24
C LYS A 28 35.99 12.45 48.42
N PRO A 29 36.83 11.99 47.50
CA PRO A 29 37.33 12.91 46.50
C PRO A 29 37.55 12.34 45.06
N ALA A 30 37.51 13.29 44.17
CA ALA A 30 38.03 13.42 42.81
C ALA A 30 38.96 12.34 42.23
N ASN A 31 38.66 11.82 41.03
CA ASN A 31 39.30 12.20 39.78
C ASN A 31 38.79 11.39 38.56
N THR A 32 38.44 12.10 37.51
CA THR A 32 38.69 11.85 36.09
C THR A 32 38.66 10.39 35.62
N ASP A 33 37.57 9.96 34.95
CA ASP A 33 37.73 9.44 33.58
C ASP A 33 36.40 9.55 32.82
N SER A 34 36.56 9.97 31.58
CA SER A 34 35.52 10.29 30.62
C SER A 34 34.86 9.01 30.10
N GLY A 35 33.78 8.58 30.69
CA GLY A 35 32.86 7.61 30.14
C GLY A 35 31.77 8.35 29.36
N GLN A 36 32.04 8.65 28.09
CA GLN A 36 31.02 9.12 27.17
C GLN A 36 29.94 8.03 27.02
N THR A 37 28.80 8.28 27.62
CA THR A 37 27.52 7.70 27.16
C THR A 37 27.42 8.03 25.68
N PRO A 38 27.16 7.05 24.80
CA PRO A 38 26.88 7.39 23.40
C PRO A 38 25.64 8.26 23.40
N ALA A 39 25.85 9.57 23.24
CA ALA A 39 24.79 10.47 22.87
C ALA A 39 24.17 9.88 21.60
N ASN A 40 22.88 9.64 21.66
CA ASN A 40 22.02 9.40 20.54
C ASN A 40 22.34 10.46 19.49
N GLN A 41 23.20 10.12 18.52
CA GLN A 41 23.43 10.92 17.34
C GLN A 41 22.12 10.79 16.54
N GLN A 42 21.17 11.66 16.82
CA GLN A 42 20.19 12.06 15.85
C GLN A 42 20.96 12.56 14.63
N GLU A 43 21.10 11.71 13.63
CA GLU A 43 21.64 12.10 12.34
C GLU A 43 20.78 13.23 11.80
N LYS A 44 21.43 14.39 11.73
CA LYS A 44 20.90 15.64 11.19
C LYS A 44 20.60 15.40 9.71
N GLY A 45 19.32 15.09 9.37
CA GLY A 45 18.89 14.97 7.99
C GLY A 45 17.95 13.81 7.64
N GLU A 46 17.32 13.15 8.62
CA GLU A 46 16.29 12.18 8.30
C GLU A 46 15.09 12.89 7.67
N THR A 47 14.90 12.69 6.36
CA THR A 47 13.72 13.20 5.67
C THR A 47 12.50 12.42 6.18
N SER A 48 11.57 13.12 6.80
CA SER A 48 10.31 12.53 7.28
C SER A 48 9.58 11.85 6.12
N LEU A 49 9.00 10.67 6.37
CA LEU A 49 8.18 10.00 5.36
C LEU A 49 7.00 10.87 4.89
N VAL A 50 6.45 11.70 5.80
CA VAL A 50 5.39 12.68 5.46
C VAL A 50 5.88 13.67 4.39
N ASP A 51 7.10 14.21 4.56
CA ASP A 51 7.68 15.17 3.61
C ASP A 51 8.01 14.52 2.27
N VAL A 52 8.42 13.26 2.29
CA VAL A 52 8.68 12.50 1.06
C VAL A 52 7.37 12.26 0.31
N PHE A 53 6.33 11.79 0.98
CA PHE A 53 5.03 11.56 0.36
C PHE A 53 4.37 12.86 -0.15
N ALA A 54 4.66 14.01 0.43
CA ALA A 54 4.15 15.29 -0.06
C ALA A 54 4.57 15.59 -1.52
N LYS A 55 5.63 14.97 -2.02
CA LYS A 55 6.12 15.15 -3.41
C LYS A 55 5.20 14.54 -4.46
N ASN A 56 4.37 13.54 -4.12
CA ASN A 56 3.52 12.85 -5.09
C ASN A 56 2.25 13.63 -5.49
N LYS A 57 1.89 14.69 -4.74
CA LYS A 57 0.66 15.46 -4.94
C LYS A 57 0.52 16.13 -6.30
N GLY A 58 1.61 16.28 -7.05
CA GLY A 58 1.61 16.89 -8.39
C GLY A 58 1.51 15.93 -9.56
N ILE A 59 1.46 14.61 -9.29
CA ILE A 59 1.45 13.60 -10.35
C ILE A 59 0.04 13.49 -10.93
N GLN A 60 -0.10 13.91 -12.19
CA GLN A 60 -1.38 13.88 -12.91
C GLN A 60 -1.55 12.61 -13.74
N SER A 61 -0.45 12.00 -14.18
CA SER A 61 -0.46 10.77 -14.96
C SER A 61 0.81 9.95 -14.75
N MET A 62 0.65 8.63 -14.75
CA MET A 62 1.74 7.68 -14.64
C MET A 62 1.33 6.29 -15.15
N SER A 63 2.33 5.50 -15.51
CA SER A 63 2.18 4.07 -15.79
C SER A 63 3.19 3.26 -15.02
N PHE A 64 2.85 2.00 -14.71
CA PHE A 64 3.72 1.06 -14.01
C PHE A 64 3.26 -0.39 -14.21
N GLU A 65 4.13 -1.31 -13.89
CA GLU A 65 3.83 -2.72 -13.71
C GLU A 65 3.78 -3.01 -12.21
N MET A 66 2.75 -3.71 -11.75
CA MET A 66 2.55 -4.07 -10.35
C MET A 66 2.61 -5.57 -10.21
N THR A 67 3.36 -6.05 -9.23
CA THR A 67 3.38 -7.45 -8.81
C THR A 67 2.95 -7.51 -7.35
N THR A 68 1.92 -8.32 -7.08
CA THR A 68 1.50 -8.64 -5.71
C THR A 68 1.84 -10.09 -5.43
N THR A 69 2.72 -10.32 -4.46
CA THR A 69 3.09 -11.65 -3.98
C THR A 69 2.41 -11.89 -2.64
N MET A 70 1.59 -12.90 -2.58
CA MET A 70 0.89 -13.36 -1.36
C MET A 70 1.60 -14.57 -0.77
N PRO A 71 1.37 -14.89 0.53
CA PRO A 71 1.96 -16.07 1.18
C PRO A 71 1.59 -17.38 0.48
N GLU A 72 0.40 -17.44 -0.09
CA GLU A 72 -0.12 -18.59 -0.81
C GLU A 72 -0.61 -18.18 -2.21
N GLY A 73 -0.35 -19.03 -3.18
CA GLY A 73 -0.76 -18.83 -4.56
C GLY A 73 0.29 -18.17 -5.46
N PRO A 74 -0.02 -18.03 -6.75
CA PRO A 74 0.85 -17.36 -7.70
C PRO A 74 0.86 -15.85 -7.47
N ALA A 75 1.97 -15.20 -7.83
CA ALA A 75 2.02 -13.74 -7.86
C ALA A 75 1.03 -13.19 -8.90
N LEU A 76 0.34 -12.13 -8.54
CA LEU A 76 -0.55 -11.41 -9.44
C LEU A 76 0.24 -10.29 -10.13
N GLU A 77 0.26 -10.30 -11.46
CA GLU A 77 0.92 -9.28 -12.25
C GLU A 77 -0.10 -8.44 -13.02
N SER A 78 0.09 -7.12 -13.01
CA SER A 78 -0.78 -6.18 -13.71
C SER A 78 0.02 -5.03 -14.29
N LYS A 79 -0.45 -4.47 -15.42
CA LYS A 79 0.05 -3.20 -15.98
C LYS A 79 -1.01 -2.14 -15.77
N MET A 80 -0.61 -0.97 -15.31
CA MET A 80 -1.54 0.08 -14.94
C MET A 80 -1.14 1.42 -15.56
N TRP A 81 -2.14 2.19 -15.94
CA TRP A 81 -2.03 3.55 -16.45
C TRP A 81 -3.08 4.41 -15.77
N PHE A 82 -2.67 5.56 -15.28
CA PHE A 82 -3.53 6.56 -14.65
C PHE A 82 -3.37 7.90 -15.33
N LYS A 83 -4.47 8.62 -15.54
CA LYS A 83 -4.48 10.02 -15.95
C LYS A 83 -5.69 10.73 -15.35
N GLY A 84 -5.44 11.56 -14.34
CA GLY A 84 -6.52 12.12 -13.53
C GLY A 84 -7.33 10.99 -12.88
N GLU A 85 -8.64 10.96 -13.19
CA GLU A 85 -9.57 9.93 -12.70
C GLU A 85 -9.80 8.79 -13.71
N ASN A 86 -9.03 8.74 -14.80
CA ASN A 86 -9.07 7.63 -15.74
C ASN A 86 -8.04 6.58 -15.35
N LEU A 87 -8.43 5.32 -15.48
CA LEU A 87 -7.56 4.17 -15.21
C LEU A 87 -7.69 3.15 -16.33
N ARG A 88 -6.57 2.52 -16.66
CA ARG A 88 -6.50 1.26 -17.39
C ARG A 88 -5.65 0.28 -16.60
N MET A 89 -6.14 -0.93 -16.42
CA MET A 89 -5.40 -2.05 -15.84
C MET A 89 -5.50 -3.26 -16.77
N GLU A 90 -4.37 -3.86 -17.06
CA GLU A 90 -4.28 -5.11 -17.80
C GLU A 90 -3.72 -6.19 -16.87
N THR A 91 -4.40 -7.30 -16.76
CA THR A 91 -3.96 -8.44 -15.95
C THR A 91 -4.27 -9.75 -16.68
N ASN A 92 -3.43 -10.75 -16.47
CA ASN A 92 -3.69 -12.09 -17.00
C ASN A 92 -4.46 -12.90 -15.95
N MET A 93 -5.67 -13.32 -16.29
CA MET A 93 -6.54 -14.13 -15.46
C MET A 93 -6.89 -15.44 -16.21
N PRO A 94 -6.08 -16.49 -16.06
CA PRO A 94 -6.29 -17.76 -16.81
C PRO A 94 -7.68 -18.33 -16.58
N GLU A 95 -8.22 -18.22 -15.37
CA GLU A 95 -9.58 -18.68 -15.02
C GLU A 95 -10.68 -17.89 -15.73
N ALA A 96 -10.43 -16.62 -16.11
CA ALA A 96 -11.34 -15.79 -16.88
C ALA A 96 -11.11 -15.86 -18.40
N GLY A 97 -10.29 -16.81 -18.87
CA GLY A 97 -9.99 -16.99 -20.29
C GLY A 97 -8.80 -16.17 -20.80
N GLY A 98 -7.91 -15.70 -19.92
CA GLY A 98 -6.66 -15.05 -20.31
C GLY A 98 -6.59 -13.56 -19.94
N ASN A 99 -6.16 -12.72 -20.86
CA ASN A 99 -5.98 -11.28 -20.59
C ASN A 99 -7.32 -10.57 -20.40
N VAL A 100 -7.43 -9.84 -19.30
CA VAL A 100 -8.58 -8.98 -18.97
C VAL A 100 -8.10 -7.54 -18.82
N VAL A 101 -8.82 -6.62 -19.41
CA VAL A 101 -8.53 -5.19 -19.38
C VAL A 101 -9.66 -4.46 -18.66
N TYR A 102 -9.33 -3.80 -17.56
CA TYR A 102 -10.24 -2.89 -16.87
C TYR A 102 -9.98 -1.47 -17.34
N ILE A 103 -11.02 -0.76 -17.71
CA ILE A 103 -10.95 0.66 -18.11
C ILE A 103 -12.00 1.42 -17.32
N ALA A 104 -11.55 2.35 -16.47
CA ALA A 104 -12.42 3.34 -15.86
C ALA A 104 -12.28 4.65 -16.64
N ASN A 105 -13.37 5.16 -17.14
CA ASN A 105 -13.42 6.42 -17.88
C ASN A 105 -14.41 7.36 -17.21
N LYS A 106 -13.88 8.46 -16.66
CA LYS A 106 -14.71 9.46 -15.97
C LYS A 106 -15.69 10.17 -16.92
N ALA A 107 -15.29 10.45 -18.14
CA ALA A 107 -16.14 11.14 -19.11
C ALA A 107 -17.37 10.29 -19.47
N ASP A 108 -17.20 8.99 -19.59
CA ASP A 108 -18.27 8.03 -19.87
C ASP A 108 -19.07 7.65 -18.61
N LYS A 109 -18.59 8.04 -17.42
CA LYS A 109 -19.11 7.59 -16.12
C LYS A 109 -19.31 6.08 -16.08
N ALA A 110 -18.37 5.35 -16.64
CA ALA A 110 -18.42 3.90 -16.80
C ALA A 110 -17.09 3.25 -16.49
N MET A 111 -17.18 2.04 -15.98
CA MET A 111 -16.08 1.10 -15.92
C MET A 111 -16.37 -0.03 -16.91
N TYR A 112 -15.35 -0.45 -17.61
CA TYR A 112 -15.45 -1.57 -18.55
C TYR A 112 -14.51 -2.69 -18.11
N MET A 113 -15.00 -3.92 -18.10
CA MET A 113 -14.19 -5.13 -18.06
C MET A 113 -14.16 -5.71 -19.48
N TYR A 114 -13.06 -5.51 -20.18
CA TYR A 114 -12.89 -5.89 -21.57
C TYR A 114 -12.08 -7.18 -21.70
N GLN A 115 -12.59 -8.13 -22.45
CA GLN A 115 -11.94 -9.39 -22.79
C GLN A 115 -11.46 -9.33 -24.25
N PRO A 116 -10.18 -9.07 -24.52
CA PRO A 116 -9.67 -8.91 -25.90
C PRO A 116 -9.90 -10.14 -26.79
N ALA A 117 -9.74 -11.34 -26.24
CA ALA A 117 -9.90 -12.59 -26.99
C ALA A 117 -11.31 -12.77 -27.58
N GLN A 118 -12.33 -12.20 -26.93
CA GLN A 118 -13.73 -12.28 -27.35
C GLN A 118 -14.24 -11.00 -27.98
N ASN A 119 -13.48 -9.92 -27.89
CA ASN A 119 -13.87 -8.55 -28.27
C ASN A 119 -15.17 -8.10 -27.60
N ILE A 120 -15.37 -8.48 -26.34
CA ILE A 120 -16.55 -8.16 -25.53
C ILE A 120 -16.15 -7.32 -24.33
N ALA A 121 -16.92 -6.29 -23.99
CA ALA A 121 -16.76 -5.51 -22.79
C ALA A 121 -18.05 -5.53 -21.96
N MET A 122 -17.93 -5.80 -20.67
CA MET A 122 -19.00 -5.60 -19.71
C MET A 122 -18.92 -4.17 -19.18
N LYS A 123 -19.99 -3.41 -19.32
CA LYS A 123 -20.12 -2.07 -18.77
C LYS A 123 -20.68 -2.14 -17.36
N LEU A 124 -19.97 -1.54 -16.43
CA LEU A 124 -20.28 -1.48 -15.01
C LEU A 124 -20.44 -0.01 -14.58
N PRO A 125 -21.19 0.28 -13.49
CA PRO A 125 -21.23 1.61 -12.93
C PRO A 125 -19.86 2.07 -12.47
N TYR A 126 -19.50 3.32 -12.79
CA TYR A 126 -18.28 3.94 -12.31
C TYR A 126 -18.39 4.24 -10.81
N LYS A 127 -17.38 3.83 -10.04
CA LYS A 127 -17.23 4.13 -8.62
C LYS A 127 -15.82 4.64 -8.39
N GLU A 128 -15.67 5.89 -7.95
CA GLU A 128 -14.37 6.54 -7.72
C GLU A 128 -13.50 5.79 -6.71
N GLU A 129 -14.12 5.14 -5.71
CA GLU A 129 -13.44 4.47 -4.59
C GLU A 129 -12.74 3.14 -4.97
N GLN A 130 -12.85 2.69 -6.22
CA GLN A 130 -12.36 1.36 -6.63
C GLN A 130 -10.93 1.36 -7.18
N PHE A 131 -10.27 2.51 -7.27
CA PHE A 131 -8.98 2.62 -7.95
C PHE A 131 -7.94 3.29 -7.06
N SER A 132 -7.05 2.48 -6.48
CA SER A 132 -5.90 2.97 -5.71
C SER A 132 -4.62 2.80 -6.51
N GLY A 133 -3.92 3.91 -6.74
CA GLY A 133 -2.57 3.89 -7.28
C GLY A 133 -1.50 4.00 -6.18
N PRO A 134 -0.22 3.99 -6.55
CA PRO A 134 0.87 4.19 -5.59
C PRO A 134 0.75 5.49 -4.78
N GLN A 135 0.18 6.55 -5.37
CA GLN A 135 -0.07 7.81 -4.67
C GLN A 135 -1.13 7.67 -3.57
N ASP A 136 -2.14 6.82 -3.77
CA ASP A 136 -3.22 6.61 -2.80
C ASP A 136 -2.71 5.73 -1.66
N LYS A 137 -1.90 4.72 -1.97
CA LYS A 137 -1.23 3.89 -0.96
C LYS A 137 -0.34 4.70 -0.02
N ALA A 138 0.27 5.78 -0.50
CA ALA A 138 1.00 6.71 0.35
C ALA A 138 0.11 7.41 1.40
N GLN A 139 -1.19 7.53 1.15
CA GLN A 139 -2.14 8.14 2.10
C GLN A 139 -2.63 7.16 3.16
N ASP A 140 -2.62 5.86 2.87
CA ASP A 140 -3.03 4.80 3.79
C ASP A 140 -1.99 4.55 4.90
N VAL A 141 -0.76 5.02 4.71
CA VAL A 141 0.37 4.80 5.63
C VAL A 141 0.37 5.86 6.74
N ASP A 142 0.38 5.44 8.01
CA ASP A 142 0.64 6.34 9.14
C ASP A 142 2.13 6.74 9.16
N ALA A 143 2.47 7.68 8.29
CA ALA A 143 3.84 8.14 8.08
C ALA A 143 4.49 8.73 9.34
N SER A 144 3.70 9.10 10.36
CA SER A 144 4.22 9.62 11.63
C SER A 144 4.90 8.56 12.49
N LYS A 145 4.60 7.28 12.24
CA LYS A 145 5.18 6.12 12.95
C LYS A 145 6.35 5.49 12.21
N ALA A 146 6.69 6.01 11.04
CA ALA A 146 7.73 5.46 10.20
C ALA A 146 9.14 5.84 10.70
N HIS A 147 10.04 4.85 10.75
CA HIS A 147 11.44 5.03 11.06
C HIS A 147 12.28 4.86 9.80
N TYR A 148 13.09 5.84 9.50
CA TYR A 148 14.03 5.74 8.39
C TYR A 148 15.12 4.69 8.70
N VAL A 149 15.38 3.79 7.76
CA VAL A 149 16.37 2.71 7.93
C VAL A 149 17.49 2.73 6.88
N GLY A 150 17.39 3.58 5.87
CA GLY A 150 18.46 3.73 4.89
C GLY A 150 17.98 4.01 3.46
N LYS A 151 18.90 3.82 2.50
CA LYS A 151 18.64 3.95 1.07
C LYS A 151 18.83 2.62 0.37
N ASP A 152 18.04 2.40 -0.69
CA ASP A 152 18.13 1.25 -1.58
C ASP A 152 17.84 1.68 -3.02
N LYS A 153 17.92 0.74 -3.97
CA LYS A 153 17.54 0.98 -5.37
C LYS A 153 16.55 -0.05 -5.84
N ILE A 154 15.45 0.43 -6.42
CA ILE A 154 14.47 -0.39 -7.12
C ILE A 154 14.36 0.10 -8.56
N ASP A 155 14.54 -0.79 -9.52
CA ASP A 155 14.46 -0.46 -10.95
C ASP A 155 15.33 0.76 -11.33
N GLY A 156 16.53 0.84 -10.75
CA GLY A 156 17.48 1.94 -10.94
C GLY A 156 17.15 3.25 -10.22
N LYS A 157 16.01 3.35 -9.56
CA LYS A 157 15.53 4.53 -8.82
C LYS A 157 16.00 4.49 -7.38
N THR A 158 16.55 5.58 -6.87
CA THR A 158 16.93 5.71 -5.45
C THR A 158 15.68 5.80 -4.59
N CYS A 159 15.58 4.89 -3.61
CA CYS A 159 14.49 4.82 -2.65
C CYS A 159 15.00 5.12 -1.24
N LEU A 160 14.22 5.87 -0.50
CA LEU A 160 14.32 5.97 0.96
C LEU A 160 13.53 4.80 1.56
N VAL A 161 14.12 4.12 2.53
CA VAL A 161 13.53 2.92 3.15
C VAL A 161 13.07 3.25 4.56
N TYR A 162 11.84 2.88 4.85
CA TYR A 162 11.23 3.10 6.16
C TYR A 162 10.64 1.80 6.70
N GLU A 163 10.67 1.66 8.01
CA GLU A 163 9.99 0.60 8.76
C GLU A 163 8.96 1.20 9.71
N LEU A 164 7.81 0.56 9.84
CA LEU A 164 6.74 0.94 10.75
C LEU A 164 5.99 -0.29 11.24
N SER A 165 5.22 -0.11 12.31
CA SER A 165 4.33 -1.16 12.82
C SER A 165 2.92 -0.61 12.91
N VAL A 166 1.97 -1.31 12.29
CA VAL A 166 0.56 -0.94 12.26
C VAL A 166 -0.25 -2.15 12.75
N GLU A 167 -1.00 -1.97 13.83
CA GLU A 167 -1.91 -3.00 14.39
C GLU A 167 -1.26 -4.38 14.59
N GLY A 168 0.04 -4.43 14.90
CA GLY A 168 0.79 -5.67 15.10
C GLY A 168 1.45 -6.24 13.84
N ALA A 169 1.15 -5.71 12.68
CA ALA A 169 1.88 -6.01 11.46
C ALA A 169 3.17 -5.17 11.38
N LYS A 170 4.22 -5.75 10.81
CA LYS A 170 5.45 -5.03 10.46
C LYS A 170 5.37 -4.65 8.99
N GLU A 171 5.62 -3.39 8.71
CA GLU A 171 5.68 -2.88 7.34
C GLU A 171 7.05 -2.32 7.03
N LYS A 172 7.50 -2.55 5.81
CA LYS A 172 8.71 -1.96 5.25
C LYS A 172 8.39 -1.37 3.88
N ILE A 173 8.73 -0.09 3.70
CA ILE A 173 8.33 0.68 2.52
C ILE A 173 9.55 1.29 1.88
N TRP A 174 9.69 1.11 0.56
CA TRP A 174 10.69 1.76 -0.28
C TRP A 174 10.04 2.86 -1.08
N VAL A 175 10.38 4.10 -0.79
CA VAL A 175 9.76 5.28 -1.41
C VAL A 175 10.76 5.95 -2.35
N TRP A 176 10.40 6.11 -3.60
CA TRP A 176 11.19 6.80 -4.60
C TRP A 176 11.45 8.25 -4.18
N GLU A 177 12.71 8.58 -3.93
CA GLU A 177 13.15 9.85 -3.34
C GLU A 177 12.72 11.07 -4.16
N GLU A 178 12.67 10.94 -5.50
CA GLU A 178 12.33 12.04 -6.42
C GLU A 178 10.85 12.39 -6.39
N TYR A 179 9.97 11.40 -6.45
CA TYR A 179 8.52 11.58 -6.61
C TYR A 179 7.69 11.25 -5.38
N GLY A 180 8.30 10.73 -4.32
CA GLY A 180 7.54 10.33 -3.13
C GLY A 180 6.56 9.17 -3.38
N LEU A 181 6.83 8.31 -4.34
CA LEU A 181 5.99 7.16 -4.66
C LEU A 181 6.53 5.90 -4.00
N PRO A 182 5.73 5.11 -3.30
CA PRO A 182 6.14 3.78 -2.86
C PRO A 182 6.39 2.91 -4.09
N LEU A 183 7.58 2.31 -4.18
CA LEU A 183 7.93 1.34 -5.24
C LEU A 183 7.91 -0.09 -4.75
N ARG A 184 7.96 -0.31 -3.44
CA ARG A 184 7.81 -1.62 -2.82
C ARG A 184 7.27 -1.44 -1.41
N MET A 185 6.36 -2.33 -1.05
CA MET A 185 5.79 -2.45 0.28
C MET A 185 5.83 -3.93 0.69
N GLU A 186 6.35 -4.20 1.87
CA GLU A 186 6.36 -5.52 2.48
C GLU A 186 5.58 -5.45 3.78
N THR A 187 4.56 -6.27 3.93
CA THR A 187 3.76 -6.39 5.15
C THR A 187 3.91 -7.80 5.69
N GLU A 188 4.30 -7.90 6.96
CA GLU A 188 4.39 -9.16 7.68
C GLU A 188 3.41 -9.16 8.86
N ALA A 189 2.42 -10.03 8.81
CA ALA A 189 1.42 -10.21 9.84
C ALA A 189 1.21 -11.70 10.11
N GLU A 190 1.20 -12.12 11.37
CA GLU A 190 0.97 -13.51 11.79
C GLU A 190 1.92 -14.54 11.12
N GLY A 191 3.15 -14.11 10.81
CA GLY A 191 4.15 -14.95 10.12
C GLY A 191 3.92 -15.09 8.62
N GLN A 192 2.95 -14.39 8.06
CA GLN A 192 2.67 -14.31 6.63
C GLN A 192 3.21 -13.02 6.04
N LYS A 193 3.81 -13.11 4.85
CA LYS A 193 4.41 -11.96 4.17
C LYS A 193 3.73 -11.70 2.85
N THR A 194 3.25 -10.47 2.68
CA THR A 194 2.74 -9.94 1.41
C THR A 194 3.71 -8.90 0.87
N ILE A 195 3.97 -8.92 -0.43
CA ILE A 195 4.84 -7.95 -1.10
C ILE A 195 4.07 -7.34 -2.27
N ILE A 196 4.01 -6.00 -2.31
CA ILE A 196 3.55 -5.23 -3.47
C ILE A 196 4.77 -4.52 -4.02
N GLU A 197 5.03 -4.69 -5.32
CA GLU A 197 6.16 -4.06 -6.00
C GLU A 197 5.71 -3.37 -7.28
N TYR A 198 6.18 -2.13 -7.47
CA TYR A 198 5.93 -1.33 -8.67
C TYR A 198 7.21 -1.17 -9.47
N ARG A 199 7.19 -1.63 -10.71
CA ARG A 199 8.32 -1.57 -11.64
C ARG A 199 7.96 -0.78 -12.89
N ASN A 200 8.98 -0.41 -13.66
CA ASN A 200 8.80 0.33 -14.90
C ASN A 200 7.96 1.61 -14.73
N VAL A 201 8.03 2.22 -13.53
CA VAL A 201 7.26 3.43 -13.21
C VAL A 201 7.72 4.59 -14.07
N LYS A 202 6.79 5.16 -14.82
CA LYS A 202 6.96 6.34 -15.67
C LYS A 202 5.95 7.39 -15.27
N VAL A 203 6.44 8.56 -14.86
CA VAL A 203 5.64 9.75 -14.61
C VAL A 203 5.67 10.60 -15.86
N GLY A 204 4.52 11.04 -16.35
CA GLY A 204 4.42 11.85 -17.56
C GLY A 204 3.10 11.64 -18.29
N ASP A 205 2.92 12.32 -19.42
CA ASP A 205 1.67 12.29 -20.17
C ASP A 205 1.39 10.91 -20.79
N ILE A 206 0.12 10.53 -20.78
CA ILE A 206 -0.42 9.30 -21.35
C ILE A 206 -1.49 9.67 -22.37
N ASP A 207 -1.47 9.00 -23.54
CA ASP A 207 -2.48 9.21 -24.57
C ASP A 207 -3.88 8.85 -24.06
N ASP A 208 -4.84 9.74 -24.24
CA ASP A 208 -6.24 9.55 -23.81
C ASP A 208 -6.91 8.34 -24.47
N ASN A 209 -6.41 7.88 -25.62
CA ASN A 209 -6.91 6.67 -26.27
C ASN A 209 -6.62 5.39 -25.46
N MET A 210 -5.66 5.43 -24.54
CA MET A 210 -5.40 4.30 -23.62
C MET A 210 -6.62 4.00 -22.76
N PHE A 211 -7.46 4.99 -22.50
CA PHE A 211 -8.64 4.85 -21.62
C PHE A 211 -9.94 4.63 -22.39
N LYS A 212 -9.86 4.21 -23.64
CA LYS A 212 -11.01 3.91 -24.51
C LYS A 212 -11.03 2.45 -24.88
N LEU A 213 -12.23 1.93 -25.11
CA LEU A 213 -12.40 0.60 -25.71
C LEU A 213 -11.95 0.63 -27.19
N PRO A 214 -11.40 -0.48 -27.71
CA PRO A 214 -11.15 -0.62 -29.13
C PRO A 214 -12.43 -0.43 -29.97
N ALA A 215 -12.28 0.08 -31.17
CA ALA A 215 -13.39 0.23 -32.10
C ALA A 215 -14.01 -1.16 -32.44
N GLY A 216 -15.33 -1.25 -32.47
CA GLY A 216 -16.05 -2.47 -32.76
C GLY A 216 -16.19 -3.44 -31.58
N THR A 217 -15.80 -3.03 -30.36
CA THR A 217 -16.04 -3.83 -29.16
C THR A 217 -17.55 -3.99 -28.91
N GLN A 218 -17.98 -5.22 -28.66
CA GLN A 218 -19.36 -5.50 -28.24
C GLN A 218 -19.54 -5.14 -26.74
N ILE A 219 -20.45 -4.22 -26.44
CA ILE A 219 -20.67 -3.77 -25.07
C ILE A 219 -21.94 -4.42 -24.50
N MET A 220 -21.78 -5.12 -23.37
CA MET A 220 -22.87 -5.67 -22.57
C MET A 220 -23.06 -4.77 -21.35
N ASP A 221 -24.21 -4.08 -21.27
CA ASP A 221 -24.52 -3.19 -20.14
C ASP A 221 -25.15 -3.99 -19.00
N MET A 222 -24.34 -4.23 -17.95
CA MET A 222 -24.77 -5.04 -16.79
C MET A 222 -25.82 -4.35 -15.92
N ALA A 223 -25.93 -3.01 -15.99
CA ALA A 223 -26.97 -2.28 -15.24
C ALA A 223 -28.37 -2.53 -15.77
N ASN A 224 -28.49 -2.94 -17.03
CA ASN A 224 -29.75 -3.19 -17.73
C ASN A 224 -30.09 -4.69 -17.88
N MET A 225 -29.31 -5.58 -17.27
CA MET A 225 -29.59 -7.05 -17.32
C MET A 225 -30.52 -7.47 -16.18
N PRO A 226 -31.72 -8.05 -16.48
CA PRO A 226 -32.58 -8.58 -15.46
C PRO A 226 -31.92 -9.74 -14.71
N GLY A 227 -31.82 -9.64 -13.38
CA GLY A 227 -31.37 -10.74 -12.53
C GLY A 227 -29.90 -10.78 -12.19
N VAL A 228 -29.09 -9.82 -12.63
CA VAL A 228 -27.67 -9.69 -12.24
C VAL A 228 -27.56 -8.69 -11.10
N SER A 229 -27.68 -9.17 -9.87
CA SER A 229 -27.40 -8.38 -8.65
C SER A 229 -26.00 -8.74 -8.16
N GLY A 230 -24.99 -8.04 -8.66
CA GLY A 230 -23.60 -8.19 -8.19
C GLY A 230 -22.61 -7.58 -9.17
N THR A 231 -21.84 -6.60 -8.73
CA THR A 231 -20.68 -6.09 -9.47
C THR A 231 -19.57 -7.13 -9.33
N PRO A 232 -18.97 -7.65 -10.42
CA PRO A 232 -17.76 -8.46 -10.31
C PRO A 232 -16.71 -7.67 -9.53
N ALA A 233 -16.15 -8.30 -8.49
CA ALA A 233 -15.07 -7.67 -7.71
C ALA A 233 -13.83 -7.56 -8.61
N MET A 234 -13.24 -6.37 -8.64
CA MET A 234 -11.91 -6.21 -9.21
C MET A 234 -10.88 -6.85 -8.27
N PRO A 235 -9.81 -7.47 -8.81
CA PRO A 235 -8.67 -7.85 -7.99
C PRO A 235 -8.15 -6.57 -7.30
N GLN A 236 -8.20 -6.57 -5.97
CA GLN A 236 -7.62 -5.48 -5.18
C GLN A 236 -6.10 -5.66 -5.17
N PRO A 237 -5.33 -4.58 -5.30
CA PRO A 237 -3.88 -4.61 -5.18
C PRO A 237 -3.42 -4.95 -3.78
#